data_9d818731146e30b3b97bac9ca93edf2f
#
_entry.id   9d818731146e30b3b97bac9ca93edf2f
#
_cell.length_a   1.000
_cell.length_b   1.000
_cell.length_c   1.000
_cell.angle_alpha   90.00
_cell.angle_beta   90.00
_cell.angle_gamma   90.00
#
_symmetry.space_group_name_H-M   'P 1'
#
loop_
_entity.id
_entity.type
_entity.pdbx_description
1 polymer ?
#
loop_
_entity_poly.entity_id
_entity_poly.type
_entity_poly.pdbx_seq_one_letter_code
_entity_poly.pdbx_strand_id
1 'polypeptide(L)'
;MKSISLAALAKRIGVGVATVDRVLNERGGVSPETTRRVLQAAREAGLKRILPEERRLPWQIEVFLSANDSRFFSRLTQDFADVADSLGYRRLTLHRTLVAESSPEKLAKSLLRSSKKRHAIIVFGNEHPLVYEALRQCREANVPVITLVTDLPGAQRLCHVGIDQQQAGRTAGMMM
;
A
#
# COMPACT_ATOMS: atom_id res chain seq x y z
N MET A 1 -24.83 5.75 -22.11
CA MET A 1 -23.78 6.79 -22.19
C MET A 1 -22.90 6.51 -23.42
N LYS A 2 -22.75 7.49 -24.33
CA LYS A 2 -21.88 7.35 -25.52
C LYS A 2 -20.41 7.34 -25.07
N SER A 3 -19.65 6.35 -25.48
CA SER A 3 -18.21 6.30 -25.27
C SER A 3 -17.54 7.46 -26.05
N ILE A 4 -16.68 8.23 -25.38
CA ILE A 4 -15.93 9.29 -26.05
C ILE A 4 -14.94 8.68 -27.05
N SER A 5 -14.81 9.31 -28.23
CA SER A 5 -13.83 8.90 -29.24
C SER A 5 -12.43 9.46 -28.90
N LEU A 6 -11.37 8.80 -29.42
CA LEU A 6 -9.99 9.28 -29.24
C LEU A 6 -9.80 10.69 -29.80
N ALA A 7 -10.47 11.01 -30.91
CA ALA A 7 -10.44 12.34 -31.52
C ALA A 7 -11.09 13.40 -30.64
N ALA A 8 -12.22 13.08 -30.02
CA ALA A 8 -12.90 13.99 -29.09
C ALA A 8 -12.07 14.21 -27.80
N LEU A 9 -11.42 13.16 -27.31
CA LEU A 9 -10.52 13.27 -26.17
C LEU A 9 -9.29 14.13 -26.49
N ALA A 10 -8.66 13.92 -27.64
CA ALA A 10 -7.53 14.69 -28.12
C ALA A 10 -7.86 16.19 -28.24
N LYS A 11 -9.03 16.52 -28.82
CA LYS A 11 -9.53 17.89 -28.94
C LYS A 11 -9.77 18.53 -27.57
N ARG A 12 -10.33 17.79 -26.62
CA ARG A 12 -10.63 18.28 -25.25
C ARG A 12 -9.39 18.73 -24.50
N ILE A 13 -8.26 18.06 -24.68
CA ILE A 13 -7.01 18.32 -23.96
C ILE A 13 -5.93 19.03 -24.78
N GLY A 14 -6.24 19.39 -26.04
CA GLY A 14 -5.34 20.17 -26.89
C GLY A 14 -4.10 19.40 -27.35
N VAL A 15 -4.21 18.09 -27.61
CA VAL A 15 -3.10 17.27 -28.14
C VAL A 15 -3.49 16.54 -29.42
N GLY A 16 -2.52 16.00 -30.14
CA GLY A 16 -2.79 15.20 -31.33
C GLY A 16 -3.41 13.85 -31.01
N VAL A 17 -4.27 13.31 -31.87
CA VAL A 17 -4.86 11.97 -31.74
C VAL A 17 -3.77 10.91 -31.63
N ALA A 18 -2.67 11.05 -32.38
CA ALA A 18 -1.52 10.16 -32.30
C ALA A 18 -0.86 10.16 -30.91
N THR A 19 -0.84 11.32 -30.22
CA THR A 19 -0.34 11.42 -28.85
C THR A 19 -1.23 10.66 -27.88
N VAL A 20 -2.56 10.82 -28.01
CA VAL A 20 -3.53 10.06 -27.21
C VAL A 20 -3.39 8.56 -27.45
N ASP A 21 -3.26 8.13 -28.71
CA ASP A 21 -3.07 6.72 -29.09
C ASP A 21 -1.77 6.15 -28.50
N ARG A 22 -0.65 6.90 -28.59
CA ARG A 22 0.63 6.49 -27.99
C ARG A 22 0.54 6.30 -26.49
N VAL A 23 -0.11 7.23 -25.78
CA VAL A 23 -0.29 7.13 -24.33
C VAL A 23 -1.15 5.91 -23.98
N LEU A 24 -2.30 5.76 -24.62
CA LEU A 24 -3.23 4.66 -24.34
C LEU A 24 -2.72 3.27 -24.74
N ASN A 25 -1.73 3.21 -25.63
CA ASN A 25 -1.07 1.98 -26.08
C ASN A 25 0.36 1.83 -25.55
N GLU A 26 0.81 2.70 -24.65
CA GLU A 26 2.15 2.66 -24.03
C GLU A 26 3.31 2.62 -25.03
N ARG A 27 3.14 3.28 -26.19
CA ARG A 27 4.16 3.29 -27.27
C ARG A 27 5.34 4.24 -27.01
N GLY A 28 5.35 4.94 -25.87
CA GLY A 28 6.42 5.86 -25.49
C GLY A 28 6.46 7.16 -26.32
N GLY A 29 7.51 7.95 -26.10
CA GLY A 29 7.74 9.19 -26.85
C GLY A 29 6.78 10.34 -26.48
N VAL A 30 6.15 10.29 -25.31
CA VAL A 30 5.27 11.33 -24.77
C VAL A 30 5.79 11.73 -23.38
N SER A 31 5.82 13.03 -23.09
CA SER A 31 6.27 13.52 -21.80
C SER A 31 5.42 12.99 -20.63
N PRO A 32 5.98 12.82 -19.42
CA PRO A 32 5.23 12.36 -18.24
C PRO A 32 4.04 13.28 -17.90
N GLU A 33 4.16 14.56 -18.14
CA GLU A 33 3.10 15.54 -17.90
C GLU A 33 1.94 15.33 -18.89
N THR A 34 2.23 15.23 -20.17
CA THR A 34 1.21 14.97 -21.20
C THR A 34 0.55 13.62 -20.98
N THR A 35 1.31 12.61 -20.59
CA THR A 35 0.78 11.27 -20.26
C THR A 35 -0.24 11.36 -19.12
N ARG A 36 0.07 12.05 -18.03
CA ARG A 36 -0.87 12.27 -16.91
C ARG A 36 -2.14 12.98 -17.35
N ARG A 37 -2.03 14.05 -18.15
CA ARG A 37 -3.18 14.81 -18.64
C ARG A 37 -4.10 13.94 -19.51
N VAL A 38 -3.54 13.14 -20.40
CA VAL A 38 -4.30 12.21 -21.27
C VAL A 38 -5.05 11.18 -20.42
N LEU A 39 -4.38 10.52 -19.47
CA LEU A 39 -4.97 9.48 -18.63
C LEU A 39 -6.08 10.04 -17.71
N GLN A 40 -5.86 11.21 -17.14
CA GLN A 40 -6.88 11.88 -16.32
C GLN A 40 -8.12 12.22 -17.14
N ALA A 41 -7.96 12.85 -18.30
CA ALA A 41 -9.08 13.20 -19.17
C ALA A 41 -9.82 11.96 -19.70
N ALA A 42 -9.12 10.85 -19.95
CA ALA A 42 -9.72 9.58 -20.36
C ALA A 42 -10.61 8.98 -19.25
N ARG A 43 -10.17 9.06 -17.98
CA ARG A 43 -10.99 8.66 -16.82
C ARG A 43 -12.24 9.51 -16.66
N GLU A 44 -12.06 10.83 -16.65
CA GLU A 44 -13.17 11.78 -16.50
C GLU A 44 -14.21 11.64 -17.62
N ALA A 45 -13.75 11.28 -18.82
CA ALA A 45 -14.60 11.07 -19.98
C ALA A 45 -15.26 9.67 -20.02
N GLY A 46 -15.00 8.81 -19.04
CA GLY A 46 -15.57 7.47 -18.99
C GLY A 46 -15.20 6.59 -20.18
N LEU A 47 -13.95 6.66 -20.62
CA LEU A 47 -13.47 5.83 -21.75
C LEU A 47 -13.62 4.35 -21.36
N LYS A 48 -14.42 3.58 -22.11
CA LYS A 48 -14.67 2.14 -21.87
C LYS A 48 -13.47 1.24 -22.19
N ARG A 49 -12.27 1.75 -22.11
CA ARG A 49 -11.04 1.02 -22.36
C ARG A 49 -10.22 0.93 -21.08
N ILE A 50 -9.61 -0.23 -20.83
CA ILE A 50 -8.65 -0.40 -19.74
C ILE A 50 -7.47 0.54 -20.02
N LEU A 51 -7.27 1.52 -19.15
CA LEU A 51 -6.17 2.48 -19.27
C LEU A 51 -4.83 1.80 -18.92
N PRO A 52 -3.68 2.30 -19.45
CA PRO A 52 -2.36 1.73 -19.14
C PRO A 52 -2.07 1.57 -17.66
N GLU A 53 -2.44 2.56 -16.84
CA GLU A 53 -2.31 2.48 -15.39
C GLU A 53 -3.15 1.35 -14.80
N GLU A 54 -4.22 0.96 -15.45
CA GLU A 54 -5.08 -0.15 -15.04
C GLU A 54 -4.53 -1.51 -15.50
N ARG A 55 -3.56 -1.56 -16.40
CA ARG A 55 -2.85 -2.78 -16.82
C ARG A 55 -1.69 -3.14 -15.91
N ARG A 56 -1.23 -2.23 -15.03
CA ARG A 56 -0.18 -2.53 -14.07
C ARG A 56 -0.66 -3.60 -13.12
N LEU A 57 0.25 -4.48 -12.71
CA LEU A 57 -0.01 -5.48 -11.70
C LEU A 57 -0.48 -4.78 -10.40
N PRO A 58 -1.43 -5.37 -9.68
CA PRO A 58 -1.90 -4.77 -8.44
C PRO A 58 -0.77 -4.65 -7.42
N TRP A 59 -0.80 -3.57 -6.66
CA TRP A 59 0.11 -3.39 -5.53
C TRP A 59 -0.09 -4.52 -4.53
N GLN A 60 1.00 -5.17 -4.17
CA GLN A 60 1.00 -6.28 -3.23
C GLN A 60 1.52 -5.77 -1.88
N ILE A 61 0.67 -5.69 -0.88
CA ILE A 61 1.04 -5.25 0.48
C ILE A 61 0.89 -6.44 1.42
N GLU A 62 1.87 -6.66 2.28
CA GLU A 62 1.79 -7.65 3.34
C GLU A 62 1.48 -6.97 4.66
N VAL A 63 0.51 -7.49 5.40
CA VAL A 63 0.15 -7.03 6.74
C VAL A 63 0.45 -8.15 7.72
N PHE A 64 1.38 -7.90 8.65
CA PHE A 64 1.71 -8.80 9.75
C PHE A 64 0.97 -8.34 11.00
N LEU A 65 0.14 -9.22 11.55
CA LEU A 65 -0.63 -8.98 12.76
C LEU A 65 -0.32 -10.06 13.80
N SER A 66 -0.68 -9.79 15.06
CA SER A 66 -0.61 -10.80 16.12
C SER A 66 -1.58 -11.95 15.84
N ALA A 67 -1.12 -13.17 16.12
CA ALA A 67 -1.96 -14.36 16.19
C ALA A 67 -2.75 -14.45 17.51
N ASN A 68 -2.71 -13.40 18.33
CA ASN A 68 -3.48 -13.29 19.55
C ASN A 68 -4.98 -13.22 19.21
N ASP A 69 -5.79 -14.01 19.90
CA ASP A 69 -7.24 -14.14 19.71
C ASP A 69 -8.05 -13.06 20.47
N SER A 70 -7.37 -12.04 21.02
CA SER A 70 -8.04 -10.93 21.68
C SER A 70 -9.03 -10.23 20.72
N ARG A 71 -10.09 -9.70 21.28
CA ARG A 71 -11.12 -8.97 20.55
C ARG A 71 -10.54 -7.83 19.70
N PHE A 72 -9.47 -7.20 20.19
CA PHE A 72 -8.78 -6.13 19.47
C PHE A 72 -8.16 -6.64 18.14
N PHE A 73 -7.33 -7.69 18.19
CA PHE A 73 -6.67 -8.22 17.00
C PHE A 73 -7.64 -8.90 16.05
N SER A 74 -8.67 -9.56 16.57
CA SER A 74 -9.75 -10.14 15.75
C SER A 74 -10.48 -9.03 14.96
N ARG A 75 -10.82 -7.92 15.62
CA ARG A 75 -11.45 -6.77 14.98
C ARG A 75 -10.52 -6.11 13.94
N LEU A 76 -9.27 -5.87 14.32
CA LEU A 76 -8.28 -5.28 13.43
C LEU A 76 -8.07 -6.13 12.15
N THR A 77 -8.04 -7.45 12.31
CA THR A 77 -7.95 -8.40 11.19
C THR A 77 -9.15 -8.29 10.26
N GLN A 78 -10.35 -8.14 10.82
CA GLN A 78 -11.57 -7.94 10.03
C GLN A 78 -11.57 -6.58 9.33
N ASP A 79 -11.20 -5.51 10.00
CA ASP A 79 -11.12 -4.18 9.40
C ASP A 79 -10.14 -4.15 8.21
N PHE A 80 -9.01 -4.87 8.28
CA PHE A 80 -8.12 -5.04 7.13
C PHE A 80 -8.76 -5.84 5.98
N ALA A 81 -9.65 -6.81 6.28
CA ALA A 81 -10.39 -7.52 5.24
C ALA A 81 -11.37 -6.58 4.53
N ASP A 82 -12.17 -5.85 5.31
CA ASP A 82 -13.18 -4.92 4.80
C ASP A 82 -12.53 -3.81 3.95
N VAL A 83 -11.39 -3.28 4.40
CA VAL A 83 -10.61 -2.31 3.63
C VAL A 83 -10.06 -2.92 2.35
N ALA A 84 -9.54 -4.16 2.40
CA ALA A 84 -9.04 -4.85 1.20
C ALA A 84 -10.14 -5.02 0.15
N ASP A 85 -11.33 -5.42 0.57
CA ASP A 85 -12.49 -5.59 -0.32
C ASP A 85 -12.92 -4.25 -0.91
N SER A 86 -12.95 -3.20 -0.10
CA SER A 86 -13.30 -1.84 -0.55
C SER A 86 -12.29 -1.24 -1.52
N LEU A 87 -11.01 -1.64 -1.42
CA LEU A 87 -9.90 -1.15 -2.25
C LEU A 87 -9.59 -2.04 -3.45
N GLY A 88 -10.22 -3.21 -3.57
CA GLY A 88 -9.95 -4.18 -4.65
C GLY A 88 -10.03 -3.57 -6.04
N TYR A 89 -10.94 -2.61 -6.25
CA TYR A 89 -11.04 -1.86 -7.50
C TYR A 89 -9.84 -0.95 -7.79
N ARG A 90 -9.05 -0.58 -6.78
CA ARG A 90 -7.84 0.26 -6.90
C ARG A 90 -6.58 -0.54 -7.18
N ARG A 91 -6.71 -1.83 -7.49
CA ARG A 91 -5.59 -2.75 -7.75
C ARG A 91 -4.60 -2.84 -6.61
N LEU A 92 -5.13 -2.99 -5.43
CA LEU A 92 -4.41 -3.25 -4.21
C LEU A 92 -4.78 -4.65 -3.71
N THR A 93 -3.78 -5.49 -3.48
CA THR A 93 -3.96 -6.79 -2.83
C THR A 93 -3.30 -6.73 -1.46
N LEU A 94 -4.09 -6.95 -0.42
CA LEU A 94 -3.60 -7.09 0.95
C LEU A 94 -3.44 -8.58 1.28
N HIS A 95 -2.22 -8.97 1.59
CA HIS A 95 -1.90 -10.27 2.16
C HIS A 95 -1.82 -10.13 3.67
N ARG A 96 -2.42 -11.05 4.41
CA ARG A 96 -2.41 -11.03 5.88
C ARG A 96 -1.69 -12.26 6.39
N THR A 97 -0.74 -12.03 7.28
CA THR A 97 0.01 -13.09 7.96
C THR A 97 -0.09 -12.88 9.45
N LEU A 98 -0.62 -13.87 10.17
CA LEU A 98 -0.70 -13.85 11.62
C LEU A 98 0.55 -14.52 12.18
N VAL A 99 1.21 -13.85 13.14
CA VAL A 99 2.42 -14.35 13.80
C VAL A 99 2.26 -14.22 15.31
N ALA A 100 2.57 -15.29 16.04
CA ALA A 100 2.56 -15.23 17.49
C ALA A 100 3.62 -14.24 18.00
N GLU A 101 3.25 -13.41 18.96
CA GLU A 101 4.13 -12.39 19.56
C GLU A 101 5.38 -13.00 20.21
N SER A 102 5.27 -14.25 20.69
CA SER A 102 6.37 -15.04 21.24
C SER A 102 7.33 -15.62 20.18
N SER A 103 7.15 -15.31 18.90
CA SER A 103 7.93 -15.90 17.81
C SER A 103 8.58 -14.83 16.92
N PRO A 104 9.49 -13.98 17.46
CA PRO A 104 10.14 -12.91 16.70
C PRO A 104 10.98 -13.46 15.53
N GLU A 105 11.52 -14.68 15.64
CA GLU A 105 12.27 -15.34 14.57
C GLU A 105 11.37 -15.63 13.36
N LYS A 106 10.13 -16.09 13.62
CA LYS A 106 9.15 -16.33 12.55
C LYS A 106 8.75 -15.03 11.88
N LEU A 107 8.55 -13.96 12.66
CA LEU A 107 8.25 -12.64 12.14
C LEU A 107 9.40 -12.14 11.26
N ALA A 108 10.63 -12.14 11.76
CA ALA A 108 11.81 -11.70 11.01
C ALA A 108 11.99 -12.47 9.69
N LYS A 109 11.89 -13.80 9.74
CA LYS A 109 11.96 -14.65 8.53
C LYS A 109 10.86 -14.35 7.53
N SER A 110 9.66 -14.05 8.00
CA SER A 110 8.51 -13.71 7.15
C SER A 110 8.64 -12.32 6.54
N LEU A 111 9.16 -11.35 7.28
CA LEU A 111 9.51 -10.01 6.76
C LEU A 111 10.51 -10.11 5.62
N LEU A 112 11.60 -10.86 5.80
CA LEU A 112 12.63 -11.06 4.76
C LEU A 112 12.10 -11.79 3.52
N ARG A 113 11.17 -12.71 3.69
CA ARG A 113 10.51 -13.36 2.56
C ARG A 113 9.60 -12.41 1.81
N SER A 114 8.87 -11.58 2.53
CA SER A 114 7.92 -10.61 1.97
C SER A 114 8.63 -9.44 1.30
N SER A 115 9.78 -8.99 1.79
CA SER A 115 10.56 -7.93 1.15
C SER A 115 10.98 -8.24 -0.29
N LYS A 116 11.08 -9.52 -0.65
CA LYS A 116 11.41 -9.98 -2.00
C LYS A 116 10.20 -10.02 -2.95
N LYS A 117 8.97 -9.91 -2.43
CA LYS A 117 7.74 -10.18 -3.20
C LYS A 117 6.68 -9.08 -3.07
N ARG A 118 6.83 -8.18 -2.12
CA ARG A 118 5.82 -7.17 -1.79
C ARG A 118 6.33 -5.77 -2.08
N HIS A 119 5.39 -4.89 -2.35
CA HIS A 119 5.67 -3.49 -2.63
C HIS A 119 5.72 -2.64 -1.36
N ALA A 120 5.06 -3.10 -0.29
CA ALA A 120 5.09 -2.48 1.03
C ALA A 120 4.74 -3.51 2.11
N ILE A 121 5.11 -3.21 3.35
CA ILE A 121 4.85 -4.03 4.53
C ILE A 121 4.23 -3.15 5.62
N ILE A 122 3.16 -3.65 6.23
CA ILE A 122 2.59 -3.12 7.47
C ILE A 122 2.86 -4.17 8.54
N VAL A 123 3.44 -3.78 9.68
CA VAL A 123 3.85 -4.73 10.69
C VAL A 123 3.46 -4.31 12.09
N PHE A 124 2.78 -5.20 12.80
CA PHE A 124 2.74 -5.24 14.25
C PHE A 124 3.86 -6.18 14.72
N GLY A 125 4.65 -5.75 15.68
CA GLY A 125 5.73 -6.55 16.23
C GLY A 125 6.27 -5.97 17.53
N ASN A 126 6.96 -6.81 18.27
CA ASN A 126 7.65 -6.42 19.51
C ASN A 126 9.12 -6.08 19.21
N GLU A 127 9.72 -5.29 20.08
CA GLU A 127 11.15 -4.97 20.01
C GLU A 127 11.97 -6.25 20.17
N HIS A 128 12.72 -6.58 19.12
CA HIS A 128 13.63 -7.73 19.12
C HIS A 128 14.74 -7.52 18.09
N PRO A 129 16.00 -7.85 18.40
CA PRO A 129 17.13 -7.62 17.49
C PRO A 129 16.92 -8.21 16.08
N LEU A 130 16.37 -9.41 15.98
CA LEU A 130 16.08 -10.05 14.68
C LEU A 130 15.02 -9.31 13.87
N VAL A 131 14.02 -8.71 14.54
CA VAL A 131 12.99 -7.91 13.88
C VAL A 131 13.58 -6.63 13.34
N TYR A 132 14.39 -5.91 14.14
CA TYR A 132 15.09 -4.71 13.69
C TYR A 132 15.99 -4.99 12.49
N GLU A 133 16.75 -6.07 12.52
CA GLU A 133 17.60 -6.47 11.41
C GLU A 133 16.79 -6.78 10.14
N ALA A 134 15.67 -7.47 10.28
CA ALA A 134 14.77 -7.75 9.16
C ALA A 134 14.16 -6.46 8.57
N LEU A 135 13.80 -5.50 9.41
CA LEU A 135 13.28 -4.20 8.97
C LEU A 135 14.35 -3.38 8.24
N ARG A 136 15.61 -3.41 8.71
CA ARG A 136 16.74 -2.82 8.02
C ARG A 136 16.91 -3.39 6.61
N GLN A 137 16.84 -4.72 6.47
CA GLN A 137 16.93 -5.39 5.17
C GLN A 137 15.74 -5.08 4.25
N CYS A 138 14.53 -4.91 4.80
CA CYS A 138 13.38 -4.44 4.01
C CYS A 138 13.65 -3.06 3.39
N ARG A 139 14.25 -2.15 4.16
CA ARG A 139 14.63 -0.83 3.64
C ARG A 139 15.71 -0.91 2.56
N GLU A 140 16.73 -1.73 2.75
CA GLU A 140 17.77 -1.95 1.73
C GLU A 140 17.21 -2.50 0.43
N ALA A 141 16.14 -3.32 0.53
CA ALA A 141 15.37 -3.78 -0.62
C ALA A 141 14.41 -2.74 -1.19
N ASN A 142 14.41 -1.49 -0.69
CA ASN A 142 13.48 -0.41 -1.04
C ASN A 142 12.00 -0.76 -0.83
N VAL A 143 11.70 -1.60 0.15
CA VAL A 143 10.34 -1.94 0.54
C VAL A 143 9.94 -1.08 1.75
N PRO A 144 9.03 -0.10 1.59
CA PRO A 144 8.60 0.74 2.70
C PRO A 144 7.87 -0.08 3.76
N VAL A 145 8.14 0.25 5.02
CA VAL A 145 7.53 -0.39 6.18
C VAL A 145 6.74 0.64 6.99
N ILE A 146 5.55 0.25 7.40
CA ILE A 146 4.69 0.98 8.35
C ILE A 146 4.59 0.12 9.61
N THR A 147 4.91 0.69 10.78
CA THR A 147 4.66 0.02 12.07
C THR A 147 3.23 0.30 12.53
N LEU A 148 2.59 -0.68 13.14
CA LEU A 148 1.18 -0.64 13.53
C LEU A 148 1.02 -1.00 15.00
N VAL A 149 0.15 -0.29 15.73
CA VAL A 149 -0.22 -0.49 17.13
C VAL A 149 0.95 -0.22 18.09
N THR A 150 2.01 -1.02 18.04
CA THR A 150 3.25 -0.84 18.80
C THR A 150 4.28 -0.18 17.92
N ASP A 151 4.85 0.93 18.36
CA ASP A 151 5.97 1.53 17.67
C ASP A 151 7.25 0.72 17.94
N LEU A 152 8.16 0.76 16.98
CA LEU A 152 9.49 0.17 17.09
C LEU A 152 10.52 1.32 17.00
N PRO A 153 10.85 1.95 18.16
CA PRO A 153 11.77 3.09 18.17
C PRO A 153 13.11 2.72 17.55
N GLY A 154 13.64 3.57 16.68
CA GLY A 154 14.89 3.30 15.95
C GLY A 154 14.75 2.40 14.71
N ALA A 155 13.61 1.75 14.48
CA ALA A 155 13.37 1.07 13.22
C ALA A 155 13.25 2.07 12.07
N GLN A 156 13.85 1.70 10.94
CA GLN A 156 13.72 2.48 9.72
C GLN A 156 12.36 2.20 9.08
N ARG A 157 11.38 3.03 9.40
CA ARG A 157 10.00 2.93 8.92
C ARG A 157 9.56 4.19 8.19
N LEU A 158 8.55 4.07 7.34
CA LEU A 158 7.92 5.20 6.66
C LEU A 158 7.12 6.06 7.65
N CYS A 159 6.29 5.40 8.47
CA CYS A 159 5.54 6.02 9.56
C CYS A 159 5.11 4.96 10.58
N HIS A 160 4.58 5.42 11.70
CA HIS A 160 3.88 4.62 12.70
C HIS A 160 2.39 4.97 12.72
N VAL A 161 1.55 3.96 12.84
CA VAL A 161 0.10 4.08 13.02
C VAL A 161 -0.29 3.43 14.34
N GLY A 162 -0.57 4.24 15.34
CA GLY A 162 -0.91 3.79 16.70
C GLY A 162 -1.26 4.96 17.59
N ILE A 163 -1.48 4.66 18.88
CA ILE A 163 -1.70 5.68 19.91
C ILE A 163 -0.36 6.17 20.47
N ASP A 164 -0.33 7.40 20.95
CA ASP A 164 0.79 7.89 21.77
C ASP A 164 0.74 7.21 23.16
N GLN A 165 1.58 6.19 23.34
CA GLN A 165 1.62 5.41 24.58
C GLN A 165 2.05 6.25 25.78
N GLN A 166 2.90 7.26 25.59
CA GLN A 166 3.33 8.15 26.68
C GLN A 166 2.18 9.05 27.12
N GLN A 167 1.42 9.58 26.17
CA GLN A 167 0.25 10.40 26.47
C GLN A 167 -0.85 9.56 27.12
N ALA A 168 -1.10 8.36 26.60
CA ALA A 168 -2.06 7.43 27.19
C ALA A 168 -1.67 7.05 28.64
N GLY A 169 -0.40 6.75 28.90
CA GLY A 169 0.09 6.45 30.25
C GLY A 169 -0.02 7.64 31.19
N ARG A 170 0.29 8.86 30.75
CA ARG A 170 0.08 10.07 31.55
C ARG A 170 -1.39 10.27 31.89
N THR A 171 -2.29 10.11 30.95
CA THR A 171 -3.73 10.23 31.19
C THR A 171 -4.21 9.19 32.19
N ALA A 172 -3.81 7.94 32.07
CA ALA A 172 -4.15 6.89 33.04
C ALA A 172 -3.63 7.21 34.44
N GLY A 173 -2.38 7.68 34.58
CA GLY A 173 -1.81 8.07 35.85
C GLY A 173 -2.48 9.28 36.51
N MET A 174 -3.15 10.15 35.74
CA MET A 174 -3.94 11.26 36.27
C MET A 174 -5.32 10.83 36.78
N MET A 175 -5.80 9.66 36.37
CA MET A 175 -7.11 9.13 36.72
C MET A 175 -7.06 8.17 37.94
N MET A 176 -5.87 7.83 38.40
CA MET A 176 -5.62 6.97 39.59
C MET A 176 -5.38 7.83 40.83
#